data_f2c40d31411fd3b9de48228eba96c470
#
_entry.id   f2c40d31411fd3b9de48228eba96c470
#
_cell.length_a   1.000
_cell.length_b   1.000
_cell.length_c   1.000
_cell.angle_alpha   90.00
_cell.angle_beta   90.00
_cell.angle_gamma   90.00
#
_symmetry.space_group_name_H-M   'P 1'
#
loop_
_entity.id
_entity.type
_entity.pdbx_description
1 polymer ?
#
loop_
_entity_poly.entity_id
_entity_poly.type
_entity_poly.pdbx_seq_one_letter_code
_entity_poly.pdbx_strand_id
1 'polypeptide(L)'
;MHKTRIISVPVIAFFAVFAIFTALIMGSNSAHAGPVTINLRSAAPFAILSGTPNITDAGNASVITGNVGLSPATGAGIGLTCSQVSGTIYSVDATGPLPCRVTNSPLLLTAKNNLTTAYNDAAGRTPVTTIPTELGGTTLVAGVYDSSSTTFGITAGAGALVLDGQNDPSSVFIFEAPFNGTGLNVNSGSTVTLTNGAQACNVFWRVNTAAISTSTTFVGTILALNSITVQNGSTINGRLLARNGNVTLINDTITVPICAGNDTEDVVPGLPNTGLTSGQYMFWGMVSLLMLALGSLIAFVTYKKRAH
;
A
#
# COMPACT_ATOMS: atom_id res chain seq x y z
N MET A 1 -58.17 -31.43 -37.28
CA MET A 1 -57.34 -32.18 -36.28
C MET A 1 -56.18 -31.30 -35.83
N HIS A 2 -56.30 -30.70 -34.70
CA HIS A 2 -55.25 -29.79 -34.14
C HIS A 2 -54.27 -30.67 -33.35
N LYS A 3 -53.05 -30.83 -33.85
CA LYS A 3 -51.96 -31.47 -33.09
C LYS A 3 -51.27 -30.44 -32.20
N THR A 4 -51.67 -30.36 -30.95
CA THR A 4 -50.98 -29.60 -29.92
C THR A 4 -49.62 -30.27 -29.62
N ARG A 5 -48.52 -29.59 -29.96
CA ARG A 5 -47.19 -30.08 -29.60
C ARG A 5 -46.92 -29.77 -28.12
N ILE A 6 -46.94 -30.79 -27.30
CA ILE A 6 -46.53 -30.72 -25.89
C ILE A 6 -45.01 -30.55 -25.88
N ILE A 7 -44.53 -29.34 -25.55
CA ILE A 7 -43.11 -29.12 -25.22
C ILE A 7 -42.88 -29.81 -23.88
N SER A 8 -42.03 -30.83 -23.86
CA SER A 8 -41.85 -31.69 -22.71
C SER A 8 -41.28 -30.91 -21.51
N VAL A 9 -41.91 -31.07 -20.34
CA VAL A 9 -41.55 -30.51 -19.04
C VAL A 9 -40.04 -30.52 -18.71
N PRO A 10 -39.22 -31.53 -19.13
CA PRO A 10 -37.79 -31.55 -18.85
C PRO A 10 -36.98 -30.42 -19.52
N VAL A 11 -37.45 -29.86 -20.66
CA VAL A 11 -36.73 -28.77 -21.35
C VAL A 11 -36.90 -27.45 -20.60
N ILE A 12 -38.10 -27.20 -20.07
CA ILE A 12 -38.38 -25.98 -19.29
C ILE A 12 -37.65 -26.03 -17.94
N ALA A 13 -37.60 -27.18 -17.27
CA ALA A 13 -36.89 -27.37 -16.02
C ALA A 13 -35.37 -27.17 -16.19
N PHE A 14 -34.77 -27.62 -17.31
CA PHE A 14 -33.37 -27.45 -17.58
C PHE A 14 -32.95 -25.97 -17.80
N PHE A 15 -33.80 -25.19 -18.50
CA PHE A 15 -33.56 -23.76 -18.68
C PHE A 15 -33.74 -22.98 -17.38
N ALA A 16 -34.72 -23.35 -16.55
CA ALA A 16 -34.91 -22.71 -15.24
C ALA A 16 -33.75 -22.96 -14.28
N VAL A 17 -33.23 -24.19 -14.21
CA VAL A 17 -32.07 -24.54 -13.38
C VAL A 17 -30.82 -23.87 -13.91
N PHE A 18 -30.60 -23.76 -15.21
CA PHE A 18 -29.48 -23.07 -15.81
C PHE A 18 -29.51 -21.56 -15.57
N ALA A 19 -30.70 -20.91 -15.64
CA ALA A 19 -30.89 -19.50 -15.34
C ALA A 19 -30.60 -19.19 -13.83
N ILE A 20 -31.00 -20.08 -12.90
CA ILE A 20 -30.72 -19.94 -11.49
C ILE A 20 -29.22 -20.13 -11.22
N PHE A 21 -28.57 -21.08 -11.88
CA PHE A 21 -27.15 -21.34 -11.73
C PHE A 21 -26.29 -20.18 -12.26
N THR A 22 -26.67 -19.56 -13.39
CA THR A 22 -25.99 -18.37 -13.93
C THR A 22 -26.20 -17.13 -13.03
N ALA A 23 -27.38 -16.98 -12.42
CA ALA A 23 -27.64 -15.89 -11.47
C ALA A 23 -26.85 -16.04 -10.14
N LEU A 24 -26.60 -17.28 -9.69
CA LEU A 24 -25.76 -17.53 -8.50
C LEU A 24 -24.26 -17.27 -8.77
N ILE A 25 -23.80 -17.43 -10.01
CA ILE A 25 -22.39 -17.17 -10.37
C ILE A 25 -22.13 -15.66 -10.59
N MET A 26 -23.17 -14.90 -10.89
CA MET A 26 -23.11 -13.44 -10.96
C MET A 26 -23.33 -12.78 -9.58
N GLY A 27 -22.88 -13.45 -8.50
CA GLY A 27 -22.67 -12.76 -7.24
C GLY A 27 -21.77 -11.57 -7.52
N SER A 28 -22.37 -10.38 -7.52
CA SER A 28 -21.65 -9.12 -7.64
C SER A 28 -20.67 -9.03 -6.47
N ASN A 29 -19.43 -9.52 -6.69
CA ASN A 29 -18.33 -8.97 -5.97
C ASN A 29 -18.33 -7.49 -6.35
N SER A 30 -18.96 -6.66 -5.53
CA SER A 30 -18.68 -5.24 -5.52
C SER A 30 -17.19 -5.18 -5.21
N ALA A 31 -16.36 -5.09 -6.26
CA ALA A 31 -14.99 -4.70 -6.08
C ALA A 31 -15.07 -3.35 -5.39
N HIS A 32 -14.89 -3.33 -4.09
CA HIS A 32 -14.68 -2.10 -3.35
C HIS A 32 -13.35 -1.59 -3.89
N ALA A 33 -13.42 -0.65 -4.85
CA ALA A 33 -12.22 0.01 -5.33
C ALA A 33 -11.62 0.72 -4.12
N GLY A 34 -10.64 0.09 -3.48
CA GLY A 34 -9.88 0.68 -2.40
C GLY A 34 -9.22 1.98 -2.85
N PRO A 35 -8.72 2.80 -1.93
CA PRO A 35 -8.00 4.02 -2.30
C PRO A 35 -6.80 3.67 -3.19
N VAL A 36 -6.53 4.51 -4.19
CA VAL A 36 -5.34 4.36 -5.05
C VAL A 36 -4.09 4.70 -4.23
N THR A 37 -2.98 3.98 -4.47
CA THR A 37 -1.71 4.22 -3.77
C THR A 37 -1.22 5.67 -3.93
N ILE A 38 -0.49 6.17 -2.93
CA ILE A 38 0.10 7.51 -2.94
C ILE A 38 1.41 7.46 -3.73
N ASN A 39 1.52 8.26 -4.78
CA ASN A 39 2.72 8.31 -5.60
C ASN A 39 3.80 9.22 -4.97
N LEU A 40 4.85 8.61 -4.44
CA LEU A 40 6.00 9.31 -3.84
C LEU A 40 6.98 9.88 -4.87
N ARG A 41 6.90 9.47 -6.14
CA ARG A 41 7.78 9.94 -7.22
C ARG A 41 9.26 9.88 -6.81
N SER A 42 10.02 10.98 -6.97
CA SER A 42 11.44 11.04 -6.59
C SER A 42 11.71 10.92 -5.08
N ALA A 43 10.71 10.95 -4.21
CA ALA A 43 10.85 10.62 -2.80
C ALA A 43 10.79 9.10 -2.53
N ALA A 44 10.33 8.27 -3.48
CA ALA A 44 10.14 6.84 -3.30
C ALA A 44 11.41 6.05 -2.92
N PRO A 45 12.62 6.31 -3.49
CA PRO A 45 13.83 5.59 -3.13
C PRO A 45 14.43 5.96 -1.76
N PHE A 46 13.91 6.99 -1.08
CA PHE A 46 14.42 7.43 0.21
C PHE A 46 13.83 6.60 1.35
N ALA A 47 14.71 5.98 2.15
CA ALA A 47 14.37 5.42 3.46
C ALA A 47 14.17 6.56 4.47
N ILE A 48 15.01 7.59 4.39
CA ILE A 48 14.93 8.78 5.23
C ILE A 48 15.07 10.03 4.35
N LEU A 49 14.08 10.92 4.42
CA LEU A 49 14.15 12.25 3.82
C LEU A 49 13.72 13.28 4.87
N SER A 50 14.65 14.10 5.33
CA SER A 50 14.45 15.03 6.45
C SER A 50 14.47 16.50 6.01
N GLY A 51 13.87 17.36 6.83
CA GLY A 51 13.87 18.81 6.68
C GLY A 51 15.03 19.48 7.43
N THR A 52 14.72 20.06 8.58
CA THR A 52 15.66 20.78 9.46
C THR A 52 15.51 20.30 10.91
N PRO A 53 16.53 20.38 11.74
CA PRO A 53 17.90 20.77 11.39
C PRO A 53 18.76 19.59 10.94
N ASN A 54 18.39 18.30 11.22
CA ASN A 54 19.31 17.17 11.10
C ASN A 54 18.61 15.81 10.93
N ILE A 55 19.45 14.81 10.66
CA ILE A 55 19.18 13.39 10.84
C ILE A 55 20.20 12.90 11.87
N THR A 56 19.75 12.31 12.97
CA THR A 56 20.64 11.83 14.04
C THR A 56 20.42 10.35 14.32
N ASP A 57 21.50 9.65 14.71
CA ASP A 57 21.44 8.32 15.30
C ASP A 57 22.30 8.31 16.57
N ALA A 58 21.67 8.38 17.72
CA ALA A 58 22.38 8.49 19.01
C ALA A 58 23.16 7.21 19.36
N GLY A 59 22.75 6.06 18.82
CA GLY A 59 23.43 4.77 19.04
C GLY A 59 24.52 4.45 18.03
N ASN A 60 24.56 5.14 16.89
CA ASN A 60 25.48 4.93 15.78
C ASN A 60 25.49 3.49 15.21
N ALA A 61 24.41 2.74 15.39
CA ALA A 61 24.29 1.35 14.96
C ALA A 61 23.03 1.08 14.13
N SER A 62 22.31 2.12 13.70
CA SER A 62 21.17 1.96 12.80
C SER A 62 21.60 1.38 11.45
N VAL A 63 20.74 0.53 10.87
CA VAL A 63 20.92 -0.08 9.55
C VAL A 63 19.82 0.41 8.63
N ILE A 64 20.21 1.11 7.55
CA ILE A 64 19.28 1.77 6.66
C ILE A 64 19.45 1.21 5.24
N THR A 65 18.40 0.57 4.72
CA THR A 65 18.33 0.08 3.34
C THR A 65 17.46 1.02 2.51
N GLY A 66 18.11 1.84 1.68
CA GLY A 66 17.51 2.88 0.86
C GLY A 66 18.29 4.19 0.94
N ASN A 67 17.90 5.19 0.16
CA ASN A 67 18.59 6.47 0.15
C ASN A 67 18.29 7.30 1.41
N VAL A 68 19.23 8.17 1.76
CA VAL A 68 19.08 9.16 2.82
C VAL A 68 19.26 10.55 2.23
N GLY A 69 18.44 11.50 2.65
CA GLY A 69 18.53 12.89 2.18
C GLY A 69 18.16 13.91 3.25
N LEU A 70 18.89 15.02 3.28
CA LEU A 70 18.64 16.16 4.15
C LEU A 70 18.52 17.44 3.30
N SER A 71 17.40 18.15 3.42
CA SER A 71 17.13 19.39 2.67
C SER A 71 15.96 20.16 3.33
N PRO A 72 16.05 21.47 3.52
CA PRO A 72 17.10 22.40 3.02
C PRO A 72 18.34 22.49 3.92
N ALA A 73 18.39 21.80 5.07
CA ALA A 73 19.57 21.83 5.94
C ALA A 73 20.80 21.26 5.24
N THR A 74 21.99 21.74 5.64
CA THR A 74 23.29 21.32 5.10
C THR A 74 23.61 19.87 5.43
N GLY A 75 24.46 19.22 4.64
CA GLY A 75 24.91 17.86 4.88
C GLY A 75 25.61 17.66 6.23
N ALA A 76 26.12 18.72 6.83
CA ALA A 76 26.68 18.68 8.19
C ALA A 76 25.67 18.19 9.27
N GLY A 77 24.37 18.36 8.99
CA GLY A 77 23.30 17.83 9.84
C GLY A 77 23.04 16.33 9.70
N ILE A 78 23.75 15.63 8.80
CA ILE A 78 23.59 14.17 8.62
C ILE A 78 24.53 13.46 9.60
N GLY A 79 23.99 13.03 10.73
CA GLY A 79 24.71 12.32 11.81
C GLY A 79 24.73 10.80 11.61
N LEU A 80 24.82 10.32 10.36
CA LEU A 80 24.95 8.92 9.99
C LEU A 80 26.35 8.67 9.39
N THR A 81 26.83 7.44 9.47
CA THR A 81 28.06 6.99 8.82
C THR A 81 27.77 6.25 7.52
N CYS A 82 28.78 6.11 6.66
CA CYS A 82 28.64 5.38 5.41
C CYS A 82 28.30 3.89 5.59
N SER A 83 28.76 3.28 6.68
CA SER A 83 28.50 1.86 6.96
C SER A 83 27.06 1.57 7.38
N GLN A 84 26.33 2.57 7.81
CA GLN A 84 24.93 2.44 8.25
C GLN A 84 23.94 2.44 7.09
N VAL A 85 24.34 2.91 5.90
CA VAL A 85 23.42 3.15 4.79
C VAL A 85 23.75 2.26 3.59
N SER A 86 22.88 1.31 3.30
CA SER A 86 22.88 0.56 2.04
C SER A 86 22.03 1.32 1.02
N GLY A 87 22.65 2.31 0.38
CA GLY A 87 22.05 3.26 -0.53
C GLY A 87 22.95 4.50 -0.69
N THR A 88 22.38 5.58 -1.21
CA THR A 88 23.13 6.84 -1.40
C THR A 88 22.71 7.86 -0.35
N ILE A 89 23.70 8.52 0.27
CA ILE A 89 23.47 9.67 1.14
C ILE A 89 23.57 10.95 0.30
N TYR A 90 22.48 11.68 0.19
CA TYR A 90 22.40 12.94 -0.56
C TYR A 90 22.43 14.15 0.37
N SER A 91 23.23 15.15 0.01
CA SER A 91 23.27 16.46 0.68
C SER A 91 23.07 17.61 -0.31
N VAL A 92 22.66 18.76 0.20
CA VAL A 92 22.50 19.98 -0.59
C VAL A 92 23.85 20.65 -0.90
N ASP A 93 24.89 20.35 -0.13
CA ASP A 93 26.21 20.95 -0.21
C ASP A 93 27.34 19.93 -0.04
N ALA A 94 28.58 20.42 0.01
CA ALA A 94 29.77 19.59 0.13
C ALA A 94 30.08 19.14 1.57
N THR A 95 29.16 19.28 2.53
CA THR A 95 29.30 18.78 3.90
C THR A 95 28.58 17.45 4.11
N GLY A 96 28.90 16.70 5.17
CA GLY A 96 28.30 15.41 5.51
C GLY A 96 29.26 14.23 5.40
N PRO A 97 28.76 12.98 5.60
CA PRO A 97 29.60 11.80 5.76
C PRO A 97 30.35 11.41 4.48
N LEU A 98 31.67 11.27 4.59
CA LEU A 98 32.53 10.83 3.49
C LEU A 98 32.96 9.37 3.72
N PRO A 99 33.22 8.60 2.62
CA PRO A 99 33.21 8.99 1.18
C PRO A 99 31.85 8.82 0.47
N CYS A 100 30.79 8.37 1.17
CA CYS A 100 29.52 7.91 0.57
C CYS A 100 28.53 9.02 0.21
N ARG A 101 28.80 10.26 0.62
CA ARG A 101 27.93 11.38 0.33
C ARG A 101 28.01 11.81 -1.14
N VAL A 102 26.85 12.09 -1.73
CA VAL A 102 26.68 12.69 -3.06
C VAL A 102 25.99 14.05 -2.91
N THR A 103 26.64 15.11 -3.37
CA THR A 103 26.02 16.44 -3.41
C THR A 103 25.04 16.53 -4.59
N ASN A 104 23.74 16.68 -4.30
CA ASN A 104 22.71 16.81 -5.34
C ASN A 104 21.51 17.62 -4.84
N SER A 105 21.69 18.94 -4.72
CA SER A 105 20.63 19.85 -4.28
C SER A 105 19.38 19.82 -5.19
N PRO A 106 19.48 19.77 -6.52
CA PRO A 106 18.30 19.69 -7.40
C PRO A 106 17.45 18.43 -7.16
N LEU A 107 18.08 17.26 -6.98
CA LEU A 107 17.38 16.01 -6.66
C LEU A 107 16.63 16.13 -5.33
N LEU A 108 17.30 16.63 -4.29
CA LEU A 108 16.70 16.81 -2.97
C LEU A 108 15.55 17.79 -2.99
N LEU A 109 15.68 18.91 -3.69
CA LEU A 109 14.58 19.88 -3.86
C LEU A 109 13.36 19.21 -4.52
N THR A 110 13.59 18.45 -5.60
CA THR A 110 12.53 17.74 -6.30
C THR A 110 11.88 16.69 -5.40
N ALA A 111 12.68 15.91 -4.65
CA ALA A 111 12.18 14.91 -3.72
C ALA A 111 11.33 15.53 -2.58
N LYS A 112 11.75 16.66 -2.03
CA LYS A 112 11.01 17.41 -1.00
C LYS A 112 9.70 17.98 -1.55
N ASN A 113 9.69 18.49 -2.78
CA ASN A 113 8.47 18.97 -3.43
C ASN A 113 7.50 17.81 -3.70
N ASN A 114 8.00 16.64 -4.12
CA ASN A 114 7.19 15.46 -4.33
C ASN A 114 6.66 14.87 -3.01
N LEU A 115 7.45 14.93 -1.93
CA LEU A 115 6.98 14.58 -0.58
C LEU A 115 5.82 15.51 -0.16
N THR A 116 5.93 16.80 -0.44
CA THR A 116 4.85 17.76 -0.16
C THR A 116 3.59 17.43 -0.97
N THR A 117 3.76 17.08 -2.24
CA THR A 117 2.64 16.65 -3.11
C THR A 117 2.00 15.37 -2.57
N ALA A 118 2.79 14.36 -2.18
CA ALA A 118 2.29 13.11 -1.61
C ALA A 118 1.55 13.33 -0.27
N TYR A 119 2.06 14.20 0.59
CA TYR A 119 1.41 14.56 1.85
C TYR A 119 0.05 15.23 1.62
N ASN A 120 -0.05 16.11 0.63
CA ASN A 120 -1.29 16.80 0.28
C ASN A 120 -2.27 15.88 -0.48
N ASP A 121 -1.74 14.95 -1.30
CA ASP A 121 -2.54 13.93 -1.96
C ASP A 121 -3.23 13.00 -0.94
N ALA A 122 -2.51 12.56 0.09
CA ALA A 122 -3.11 11.82 1.19
C ALA A 122 -4.31 12.57 1.79
N ALA A 123 -4.17 13.90 2.05
CA ALA A 123 -5.22 14.74 2.62
C ALA A 123 -6.52 14.82 1.80
N GLY A 124 -6.43 14.57 0.50
CA GLY A 124 -7.58 14.65 -0.40
C GLY A 124 -8.29 13.33 -0.64
N ARG A 125 -7.87 12.25 0.02
CA ARG A 125 -8.43 10.92 -0.22
C ARG A 125 -9.77 10.73 0.45
N THR A 126 -10.72 10.16 -0.27
CA THR A 126 -12.10 9.90 0.18
C THR A 126 -12.56 8.54 -0.31
N PRO A 127 -13.54 7.90 0.34
CA PRO A 127 -14.18 8.31 1.60
C PRO A 127 -13.28 8.09 2.80
N VAL A 128 -13.43 8.92 3.84
CA VAL A 128 -12.68 8.79 5.11
C VAL A 128 -13.56 8.13 6.16
N THR A 129 -13.01 7.18 6.90
CA THR A 129 -13.66 6.50 8.03
C THR A 129 -13.01 6.94 9.33
N THR A 130 -13.76 7.56 10.21
CA THR A 130 -13.27 7.93 11.55
C THR A 130 -13.22 6.70 12.45
N ILE A 131 -12.04 6.42 13.01
CA ILE A 131 -11.79 5.27 13.88
C ILE A 131 -11.26 5.70 15.24
N PRO A 132 -11.30 4.82 16.27
CA PRO A 132 -10.71 5.11 17.57
C PRO A 132 -9.23 5.45 17.50
N THR A 133 -8.76 6.22 18.50
CA THR A 133 -7.34 6.57 18.64
C THR A 133 -6.44 5.34 18.80
N GLU A 134 -6.84 4.37 19.64
CA GLU A 134 -6.07 3.15 19.86
C GLU A 134 -6.34 2.15 18.75
N LEU A 135 -5.27 1.75 18.07
CA LEU A 135 -5.30 0.80 16.96
C LEU A 135 -4.77 -0.59 17.35
N GLY A 136 -4.12 -0.73 18.52
CA GLY A 136 -3.66 -2.03 19.01
C GLY A 136 -4.81 -3.01 19.14
N GLY A 137 -4.60 -4.27 18.73
CA GLY A 137 -5.61 -5.32 18.74
C GLY A 137 -6.72 -5.18 17.69
N THR A 138 -6.64 -4.19 16.79
CA THR A 138 -7.63 -4.02 15.72
C THR A 138 -7.18 -4.67 14.41
N THR A 139 -8.15 -5.07 13.60
CA THR A 139 -7.93 -5.50 12.21
C THR A 139 -8.64 -4.52 11.29
N LEU A 140 -7.88 -3.92 10.35
CA LEU A 140 -8.40 -2.96 9.38
C LEU A 140 -8.19 -3.50 7.97
N VAL A 141 -9.14 -3.21 7.08
CA VAL A 141 -9.06 -3.50 5.65
C VAL A 141 -8.55 -2.28 4.86
N ALA A 142 -8.39 -2.39 3.55
CA ALA A 142 -8.03 -1.25 2.71
C ALA A 142 -8.99 -0.08 2.91
N GLY A 143 -8.45 1.15 3.09
CA GLY A 143 -9.27 2.33 3.36
C GLY A 143 -8.48 3.58 3.68
N VAL A 144 -9.22 4.68 3.86
CA VAL A 144 -8.72 5.95 4.40
C VAL A 144 -9.33 6.15 5.77
N TYR A 145 -8.49 6.37 6.76
CA TYR A 145 -8.86 6.43 8.17
C TYR A 145 -8.40 7.73 8.80
N ASP A 146 -9.27 8.39 9.53
CA ASP A 146 -8.89 9.47 10.43
C ASP A 146 -9.10 9.08 11.89
N SER A 147 -8.40 9.76 12.79
CA SER A 147 -8.54 9.54 14.22
C SER A 147 -9.62 10.42 14.81
N SER A 148 -10.46 9.83 15.66
CA SER A 148 -11.46 10.57 16.45
C SER A 148 -10.85 11.62 17.38
N SER A 149 -9.51 11.61 17.59
CA SER A 149 -8.80 12.51 18.52
C SER A 149 -7.58 13.21 17.92
N THR A 150 -7.41 13.35 16.65
CA THR A 150 -6.21 13.95 16.03
C THR A 150 -4.89 13.18 16.20
N THR A 151 -4.90 12.03 16.85
CA THR A 151 -3.71 11.18 17.11
C THR A 151 -4.08 9.71 16.94
N PHE A 152 -3.19 8.90 16.38
CA PHE A 152 -3.25 7.45 16.46
C PHE A 152 -2.28 6.92 17.51
N GLY A 153 -2.71 5.92 18.26
CA GLY A 153 -1.91 5.15 19.21
C GLY A 153 -1.85 3.68 18.81
N ILE A 154 -0.71 3.03 19.03
CA ILE A 154 -0.58 1.57 18.94
C ILE A 154 0.09 1.10 20.21
N THR A 155 -0.66 0.38 21.06
CA THR A 155 -0.18 -0.09 22.37
C THR A 155 0.00 -1.62 22.36
N ALA A 156 1.21 -2.09 22.68
CA ALA A 156 1.54 -3.52 22.68
C ALA A 156 0.60 -4.37 23.55
N GLY A 157 0.19 -3.82 24.71
CA GLY A 157 -0.76 -4.50 25.62
C GLY A 157 -2.16 -4.70 25.06
N ALA A 158 -2.55 -3.95 24.04
CA ALA A 158 -3.82 -4.11 23.34
C ALA A 158 -3.75 -5.16 22.20
N GLY A 159 -2.54 -5.57 21.81
CA GLY A 159 -2.29 -6.49 20.71
C GLY A 159 -1.75 -5.79 19.44
N ALA A 160 -1.47 -6.57 18.40
CA ALA A 160 -0.97 -6.02 17.13
C ALA A 160 -2.08 -5.26 16.37
N LEU A 161 -1.70 -4.21 15.65
CA LEU A 161 -2.52 -3.69 14.56
C LEU A 161 -2.36 -4.63 13.36
N VAL A 162 -3.45 -5.20 12.86
CA VAL A 162 -3.46 -6.07 11.69
C VAL A 162 -4.05 -5.32 10.50
N LEU A 163 -3.30 -5.26 9.40
CA LEU A 163 -3.75 -4.71 8.13
C LEU A 163 -4.04 -5.87 7.18
N ASP A 164 -5.32 -6.08 6.88
CA ASP A 164 -5.82 -7.21 6.08
C ASP A 164 -6.07 -6.76 4.64
N GLY A 165 -5.26 -7.27 3.71
CA GLY A 165 -5.38 -6.98 2.28
C GLY A 165 -6.54 -7.72 1.60
N GLN A 166 -7.28 -8.57 2.29
CA GLN A 166 -8.41 -9.32 1.74
C GLN A 166 -8.05 -10.11 0.46
N ASN A 167 -6.81 -10.60 0.38
CA ASN A 167 -6.20 -11.27 -0.78
C ASN A 167 -6.01 -10.37 -2.01
N ASP A 168 -6.01 -9.05 -1.82
CA ASP A 168 -5.69 -8.08 -2.86
C ASP A 168 -4.34 -7.40 -2.55
N PRO A 169 -3.25 -7.70 -3.31
CA PRO A 169 -1.95 -7.07 -3.10
C PRO A 169 -1.93 -5.58 -3.47
N SER A 170 -2.97 -5.06 -4.12
CA SER A 170 -3.15 -3.63 -4.39
C SER A 170 -3.84 -2.86 -3.27
N SER A 171 -4.25 -3.54 -2.19
CA SER A 171 -4.90 -2.93 -1.03
C SER A 171 -4.07 -1.80 -0.43
N VAL A 172 -4.66 -0.60 -0.31
CA VAL A 172 -4.01 0.60 0.20
C VAL A 172 -4.62 1.03 1.52
N PHE A 173 -3.77 1.40 2.48
CA PHE A 173 -4.14 1.86 3.81
C PHE A 173 -3.58 3.27 4.03
N ILE A 174 -4.44 4.24 4.29
CA ILE A 174 -4.05 5.62 4.53
C ILE A 174 -4.59 6.06 5.89
N PHE A 175 -3.70 6.48 6.78
CA PHE A 175 -4.02 6.97 8.12
C PHE A 175 -3.73 8.46 8.19
N GLU A 176 -4.71 9.25 8.64
CA GLU A 176 -4.64 10.69 8.67
C GLU A 176 -4.79 11.25 10.07
N ALA A 177 -3.71 11.79 10.63
CA ALA A 177 -3.70 12.54 11.90
C ALA A 177 -2.79 13.78 11.78
N PRO A 178 -3.14 14.76 10.89
CA PRO A 178 -2.26 15.86 10.53
C PRO A 178 -2.37 17.07 11.47
N PHE A 179 -3.34 17.07 12.37
CA PHE A 179 -3.66 18.23 13.18
C PHE A 179 -2.78 18.33 14.45
N ASN A 180 -2.76 19.47 15.10
CA ASN A 180 -1.96 19.98 16.22
C ASN A 180 -1.62 19.04 17.40
N GLY A 181 -1.72 17.72 17.23
CA GLY A 181 -1.30 16.70 18.16
C GLY A 181 0.01 16.03 17.75
N THR A 182 0.41 14.99 18.47
CA THR A 182 1.56 14.16 18.13
C THR A 182 1.38 13.31 16.87
N GLY A 183 0.15 13.20 16.35
CA GLY A 183 -0.16 12.51 15.10
C GLY A 183 -0.07 10.99 15.20
N LEU A 184 1.11 10.42 15.47
CA LEU A 184 1.30 8.98 15.63
C LEU A 184 2.19 8.68 16.85
N ASN A 185 1.66 7.89 17.78
CA ASN A 185 2.37 7.38 18.96
C ASN A 185 2.35 5.85 18.94
N VAL A 186 3.50 5.22 18.77
CA VAL A 186 3.66 3.77 18.81
C VAL A 186 4.43 3.41 20.06
N ASN A 187 3.79 2.69 20.99
CA ASN A 187 4.37 2.36 22.28
C ASN A 187 5.36 1.19 22.16
N SER A 188 6.23 1.05 23.16
CA SER A 188 7.30 0.03 23.18
C SER A 188 6.75 -1.38 22.97
N GLY A 189 7.42 -2.15 22.11
CA GLY A 189 7.04 -3.52 21.78
C GLY A 189 5.78 -3.68 20.92
N SER A 190 5.21 -2.58 20.43
CA SER A 190 4.05 -2.63 19.54
C SER A 190 4.39 -3.22 18.18
N THR A 191 3.40 -3.83 17.53
CA THR A 191 3.59 -4.47 16.23
C THR A 191 2.48 -4.07 15.27
N VAL A 192 2.85 -3.76 14.02
CA VAL A 192 1.95 -3.67 12.87
C VAL A 192 2.20 -4.89 12.00
N THR A 193 1.15 -5.65 11.71
CA THR A 193 1.22 -6.91 10.95
C THR A 193 0.42 -6.81 9.66
N LEU A 194 0.96 -7.35 8.58
CA LEU A 194 0.28 -7.45 7.29
C LEU A 194 -0.23 -8.87 7.08
N THR A 195 -1.46 -9.01 6.58
CA THR A 195 -2.10 -10.30 6.29
C THR A 195 -2.80 -10.27 4.94
N ASN A 196 -3.08 -11.46 4.41
CA ASN A 196 -3.90 -11.63 3.21
C ASN A 196 -3.52 -10.71 2.05
N GLY A 197 -2.23 -10.67 1.70
CA GLY A 197 -1.73 -9.93 0.55
C GLY A 197 -1.47 -8.42 0.78
N ALA A 198 -1.76 -7.86 1.97
CA ALA A 198 -1.39 -6.48 2.27
C ALA A 198 0.13 -6.26 2.13
N GLN A 199 0.54 -5.11 1.56
CA GLN A 199 1.94 -4.80 1.28
C GLN A 199 2.39 -3.52 1.98
N ALA A 200 3.60 -3.52 2.55
CA ALA A 200 4.17 -2.39 3.30
C ALA A 200 4.29 -1.09 2.48
N CYS A 201 4.52 -1.21 1.19
CA CYS A 201 4.62 -0.09 0.26
C CYS A 201 3.28 0.63 0.01
N ASN A 202 2.15 0.00 0.35
CA ASN A 202 0.80 0.54 0.23
C ASN A 202 0.21 1.02 1.57
N VAL A 203 1.05 1.14 2.61
CA VAL A 203 0.63 1.68 3.91
C VAL A 203 1.22 3.07 4.11
N PHE A 204 0.39 4.07 4.37
CA PHE A 204 0.77 5.48 4.49
C PHE A 204 0.20 6.10 5.77
N TRP A 205 1.06 6.81 6.50
CA TRP A 205 0.74 7.51 7.74
C TRP A 205 0.97 9.01 7.55
N ARG A 206 -0.08 9.75 7.24
CA ARG A 206 -0.03 11.21 7.13
C ARG A 206 -0.26 11.83 8.49
N VAL A 207 0.79 12.39 9.07
CA VAL A 207 0.78 12.83 10.47
C VAL A 207 1.46 14.20 10.67
N ASN A 208 1.23 14.82 11.81
CA ASN A 208 1.98 16.02 12.20
C ASN A 208 3.41 15.65 12.62
N THR A 209 3.54 14.79 13.64
CA THR A 209 4.78 14.18 14.09
C THR A 209 4.57 12.68 14.31
N ALA A 210 5.65 11.91 14.35
CA ALA A 210 5.58 10.51 14.73
C ALA A 210 6.61 10.22 15.84
N ALA A 211 6.16 9.47 16.85
CA ALA A 211 6.99 8.94 17.92
C ALA A 211 6.83 7.42 17.95
N ILE A 212 7.89 6.70 17.60
CA ILE A 212 7.96 5.24 17.65
C ILE A 212 8.88 4.87 18.81
N SER A 213 8.35 4.16 19.80
CA SER A 213 9.07 3.77 21.00
C SER A 213 9.93 2.51 20.76
N THR A 214 10.67 2.11 21.77
CA THR A 214 11.66 1.03 21.71
C THR A 214 11.10 -0.32 21.28
N SER A 215 11.91 -1.10 20.55
CA SER A 215 11.61 -2.49 20.17
C SER A 215 10.28 -2.66 19.41
N THR A 216 9.91 -1.69 18.62
CA THR A 216 8.69 -1.68 17.82
C THR A 216 8.92 -2.35 16.46
N THR A 217 7.96 -3.13 15.98
CA THR A 217 7.91 -3.60 14.59
C THR A 217 6.84 -2.81 13.85
N PHE A 218 7.27 -1.90 12.99
CA PHE A 218 6.39 -0.95 12.32
C PHE A 218 6.39 -1.11 10.81
N VAL A 219 5.24 -0.85 10.18
CA VAL A 219 5.05 -0.99 8.73
C VAL A 219 4.44 0.27 8.15
N GLY A 220 4.97 0.69 7.00
CA GLY A 220 4.43 1.75 6.17
C GLY A 220 5.30 2.99 6.08
N THR A 221 4.93 3.86 5.14
CA THR A 221 5.58 5.16 4.90
C THR A 221 4.99 6.23 5.80
N ILE A 222 5.82 6.80 6.67
CA ILE A 222 5.44 7.96 7.49
C ILE A 222 5.67 9.24 6.67
N LEU A 223 4.59 9.97 6.40
CA LEU A 223 4.57 11.30 5.79
C LEU A 223 4.33 12.30 6.93
N ALA A 224 5.39 12.78 7.56
CA ALA A 224 5.27 13.72 8.67
C ALA A 224 5.35 15.17 8.20
N LEU A 225 4.49 16.05 8.74
CA LEU A 225 4.62 17.50 8.54
C LEU A 225 5.89 18.02 9.18
N ASN A 226 6.16 17.56 10.41
CA ASN A 226 7.30 17.95 11.22
C ASN A 226 8.25 16.77 11.45
N SER A 227 8.54 16.41 12.68
CA SER A 227 9.60 15.50 13.05
C SER A 227 9.15 14.04 13.19
N ILE A 228 10.07 13.12 13.02
CA ILE A 228 9.92 11.70 13.29
C ILE A 228 11.01 11.28 14.27
N THR A 229 10.60 10.62 15.36
CA THR A 229 11.52 10.05 16.36
C THR A 229 11.31 8.55 16.44
N VAL A 230 12.38 7.77 16.31
CA VAL A 230 12.39 6.33 16.49
C VAL A 230 13.34 5.99 17.61
N GLN A 231 12.84 5.25 18.61
CA GLN A 231 13.60 4.86 19.79
C GLN A 231 14.24 3.49 19.60
N ASN A 232 15.22 3.21 20.42
CA ASN A 232 16.18 2.11 20.34
C ASN A 232 15.58 0.74 19.93
N GLY A 233 16.19 0.16 18.90
CA GLY A 233 15.98 -1.22 18.50
C GLY A 233 14.69 -1.50 17.75
N SER A 234 14.09 -0.47 17.15
CA SER A 234 12.88 -0.63 16.35
C SER A 234 13.20 -1.08 14.91
N THR A 235 12.29 -1.84 14.33
CA THR A 235 12.38 -2.30 12.94
C THR A 235 11.24 -1.68 12.13
N ILE A 236 11.59 -0.94 11.08
CA ILE A 236 10.67 -0.23 10.21
C ILE A 236 10.75 -0.81 8.79
N ASN A 237 9.69 -1.50 8.36
CA ASN A 237 9.51 -1.83 6.94
C ASN A 237 8.70 -0.70 6.29
N GLY A 238 9.39 0.35 5.86
CA GLY A 238 8.76 1.59 5.47
C GLY A 238 9.73 2.72 5.16
N ARG A 239 9.24 3.96 5.26
CA ARG A 239 10.01 5.19 5.03
C ARG A 239 9.72 6.22 6.11
N LEU A 240 10.72 7.01 6.46
CA LEU A 240 10.64 8.11 7.41
C LEU A 240 10.81 9.44 6.65
N LEU A 241 9.72 10.03 6.21
CA LEU A 241 9.72 11.20 5.33
C LEU A 241 9.17 12.42 6.09
N ALA A 242 10.07 13.26 6.61
CA ALA A 242 9.75 14.48 7.34
C ALA A 242 9.84 15.71 6.43
N ARG A 243 8.72 16.47 6.30
CA ARG A 243 8.68 17.64 5.41
C ARG A 243 9.51 18.80 5.95
N ASN A 244 9.35 19.14 7.22
CA ASN A 244 9.96 20.32 7.81
C ASN A 244 10.99 19.97 8.90
N GLY A 245 10.69 18.97 9.72
CA GLY A 245 11.46 18.65 10.91
C GLY A 245 12.56 17.62 10.69
N ASN A 246 13.18 17.21 11.78
CA ASN A 246 14.26 16.24 11.85
C ASN A 246 13.77 14.79 11.88
N VAL A 247 14.69 13.88 11.62
CA VAL A 247 14.53 12.45 11.89
C VAL A 247 15.59 12.03 12.91
N THR A 248 15.13 11.44 14.02
CA THR A 248 16.01 10.95 15.11
C THR A 248 15.87 9.44 15.23
N LEU A 249 17.01 8.74 15.30
CA LEU A 249 17.13 7.30 15.41
C LEU A 249 17.97 6.91 16.61
N ILE A 250 17.81 5.66 17.09
CA ILE A 250 18.67 5.03 18.09
C ILE A 250 18.76 3.53 17.78
N ASN A 251 19.80 3.10 17.05
CA ASN A 251 20.06 1.68 16.73
C ASN A 251 18.87 0.98 16.05
N ASP A 252 18.30 1.59 15.03
CA ASP A 252 17.09 1.10 14.37
C ASP A 252 17.40 0.45 13.03
N THR A 253 16.49 -0.42 12.57
CA THR A 253 16.55 -1.01 11.22
C THR A 253 15.44 -0.42 10.36
N ILE A 254 15.82 0.27 9.29
CA ILE A 254 14.85 0.87 8.34
C ILE A 254 15.06 0.28 6.95
N THR A 255 14.03 -0.28 6.35
CA THR A 255 14.09 -0.86 5.01
C THR A 255 12.97 -0.30 4.14
N VAL A 256 13.35 0.27 2.99
CA VAL A 256 12.38 0.69 1.96
C VAL A 256 11.64 -0.53 1.44
N PRO A 257 10.31 -0.60 1.54
CA PRO A 257 9.55 -1.72 1.06
C PRO A 257 9.51 -1.76 -0.48
N ILE A 258 9.56 -2.99 -1.01
CA ILE A 258 9.35 -3.28 -2.43
C ILE A 258 7.96 -3.91 -2.56
N CYS A 259 7.12 -3.37 -3.45
CA CYS A 259 5.85 -4.00 -3.80
C CYS A 259 6.07 -5.19 -4.72
N ALA A 260 5.51 -6.34 -4.36
CA ALA A 260 5.38 -7.45 -5.28
C ALA A 260 4.32 -7.08 -6.35
N GLY A 261 4.66 -7.22 -7.64
CA GLY A 261 3.75 -6.92 -8.75
C GLY A 261 3.87 -5.51 -9.34
N ASN A 262 4.76 -4.65 -8.80
CA ASN A 262 5.17 -3.41 -9.46
C ASN A 262 6.42 -3.63 -10.34
N ASP A 263 6.63 -4.85 -10.83
CA ASP A 263 7.54 -5.03 -11.95
C ASP A 263 6.96 -4.18 -13.08
N THR A 264 7.70 -3.18 -13.44
CA THR A 264 7.43 -2.22 -14.50
C THR A 264 6.93 -2.95 -15.76
N GLU A 265 5.62 -3.19 -15.86
CA GLU A 265 5.04 -3.20 -17.19
C GLU A 265 5.22 -1.78 -17.70
N ASP A 266 6.10 -1.64 -18.67
CA ASP A 266 6.20 -0.47 -19.53
C ASP A 266 4.77 -0.01 -19.82
N VAL A 267 4.36 1.09 -19.18
CA VAL A 267 3.08 1.72 -19.49
C VAL A 267 3.26 2.24 -20.91
N VAL A 268 2.88 1.42 -21.88
CA VAL A 268 2.74 1.86 -23.27
C VAL A 268 1.69 2.97 -23.24
N PRO A 269 2.07 4.24 -23.49
CA PRO A 269 1.11 5.33 -23.45
C PRO A 269 0.06 5.09 -24.54
N GLY A 270 -1.18 4.82 -24.18
CA GLY A 270 -2.29 4.83 -25.11
C GLY A 270 -3.28 3.68 -25.07
N LEU A 271 -3.11 2.66 -24.25
CA LEU A 271 -4.15 1.61 -24.12
C LEU A 271 -4.93 1.78 -22.81
N PRO A 272 -6.27 1.85 -22.85
CA PRO A 272 -7.05 1.84 -21.63
C PRO A 272 -6.87 0.49 -20.92
N ASN A 273 -6.56 0.53 -19.62
CA ASN A 273 -6.52 -0.66 -18.78
C ASN A 273 -7.95 -1.24 -18.72
N THR A 274 -8.18 -2.36 -19.40
CA THR A 274 -9.51 -2.99 -19.49
C THR A 274 -9.89 -3.77 -18.23
N GLY A 275 -9.05 -3.77 -17.19
CA GLY A 275 -9.35 -4.35 -15.88
C GLY A 275 -9.53 -5.87 -15.84
N LEU A 276 -9.18 -6.59 -16.92
CA LEU A 276 -9.31 -8.04 -16.97
C LEU A 276 -8.01 -8.71 -16.57
N THR A 277 -8.02 -9.44 -15.46
CA THR A 277 -6.88 -10.27 -15.02
C THR A 277 -6.74 -11.51 -15.90
N SER A 278 -5.52 -12.07 -16.00
CA SER A 278 -5.24 -13.29 -16.79
C SER A 278 -6.16 -14.47 -16.46
N GLY A 279 -6.65 -14.57 -15.23
CA GLY A 279 -7.63 -15.58 -14.81
C GLY A 279 -9.00 -15.41 -15.44
N GLN A 280 -9.41 -14.20 -15.77
CA GLN A 280 -10.71 -13.95 -16.42
C GLN A 280 -10.71 -14.37 -17.89
N TYR A 281 -9.61 -14.22 -18.60
CA TYR A 281 -9.51 -14.73 -19.98
C TYR A 281 -9.61 -16.25 -20.05
N MET A 282 -9.01 -16.96 -19.08
CA MET A 282 -9.07 -18.42 -19.00
C MET A 282 -10.49 -18.90 -18.72
N PHE A 283 -11.22 -18.22 -17.85
CA PHE A 283 -12.61 -18.54 -17.52
C PHE A 283 -13.55 -18.32 -18.71
N TRP A 284 -13.49 -17.17 -19.37
CA TRP A 284 -14.31 -16.87 -20.55
C TRP A 284 -13.96 -17.78 -21.73
N GLY A 285 -12.68 -18.15 -21.90
CA GLY A 285 -12.24 -19.12 -22.89
C GLY A 285 -12.85 -20.52 -22.67
N MET A 286 -12.91 -20.99 -21.42
CA MET A 286 -13.53 -22.28 -21.07
C MET A 286 -15.07 -22.25 -21.28
N VAL A 287 -15.72 -21.16 -20.90
CA VAL A 287 -17.19 -21.01 -21.08
C VAL A 287 -17.56 -21.00 -22.55
N SER A 288 -16.82 -20.32 -23.42
CA SER A 288 -17.07 -20.30 -24.86
C SER A 288 -16.82 -21.67 -25.52
N LEU A 289 -15.80 -22.42 -25.12
CA LEU A 289 -15.54 -23.79 -25.56
C LEU A 289 -16.67 -24.75 -25.14
N LEU A 290 -17.19 -24.61 -23.93
CA LEU A 290 -18.30 -25.43 -23.42
C LEU A 290 -19.60 -25.16 -24.19
N MET A 291 -19.87 -23.91 -24.55
CA MET A 291 -21.05 -23.52 -25.34
C MET A 291 -20.97 -24.06 -26.77
N LEU A 292 -19.80 -24.05 -27.39
CA LEU A 292 -19.59 -24.63 -28.73
C LEU A 292 -19.77 -26.15 -28.72
N ALA A 293 -19.29 -26.85 -27.68
CA ALA A 293 -19.46 -28.28 -27.52
C ALA A 293 -20.92 -28.69 -27.31
N LEU A 294 -21.67 -27.95 -26.50
CA LEU A 294 -23.13 -28.15 -26.28
C LEU A 294 -23.93 -27.86 -27.53
N GLY A 295 -23.63 -26.80 -28.28
CA GLY A 295 -24.27 -26.46 -29.54
C GLY A 295 -24.11 -27.55 -30.60
N SER A 296 -22.91 -28.12 -30.72
CA SER A 296 -22.60 -29.24 -31.64
C SER A 296 -23.33 -30.53 -31.25
N LEU A 297 -23.46 -30.82 -29.95
CA LEU A 297 -24.18 -31.97 -29.44
C LEU A 297 -25.69 -31.91 -29.75
N ILE A 298 -26.30 -30.71 -29.55
CA ILE A 298 -27.70 -30.45 -29.85
C ILE A 298 -27.95 -30.56 -31.35
N ALA A 299 -27.07 -30.04 -32.20
CA ALA A 299 -27.16 -30.13 -33.65
C ALA A 299 -27.09 -31.60 -34.13
N PHE A 300 -26.18 -32.40 -33.54
CA PHE A 300 -26.03 -33.80 -33.84
C PHE A 300 -27.25 -34.62 -33.43
N VAL A 301 -27.85 -34.38 -32.27
CA VAL A 301 -29.05 -35.08 -31.78
C VAL A 301 -30.26 -34.73 -32.64
N THR A 302 -30.42 -33.47 -33.08
CA THR A 302 -31.52 -33.03 -33.94
C THR A 302 -31.36 -33.57 -35.36
N TYR A 303 -30.15 -33.67 -35.89
CA TYR A 303 -29.86 -34.28 -37.19
C TYR A 303 -30.22 -35.76 -37.20
N LYS A 304 -29.84 -36.51 -36.17
CA LYS A 304 -30.13 -37.94 -36.04
C LYS A 304 -31.63 -38.24 -35.93
N LYS A 305 -32.42 -37.34 -35.31
CA LYS A 305 -33.88 -37.42 -35.22
C LYS A 305 -34.61 -37.14 -36.55
N ARG A 306 -33.98 -36.48 -37.51
CA ARG A 306 -34.57 -36.20 -38.83
C ARG A 306 -34.23 -37.29 -39.88
N ALA A 307 -33.26 -38.14 -39.57
CA ALA A 307 -32.80 -39.23 -40.45
C ALA A 307 -33.51 -40.59 -40.20
N HIS A 308 -34.46 -40.64 -39.27
CA HIS A 308 -35.42 -41.69 -39.01
C HIS A 308 -36.87 -41.10 -39.17
#